data_100c3b797fe231878d98d022257d50a0
#
_entry.id   100c3b797fe231878d98d022257d50a0
#
_cell.length_a   1.000
_cell.length_b   1.000
_cell.length_c   1.000
_cell.angle_alpha   90.00
_cell.angle_beta   90.00
_cell.angle_gamma   90.00
#
_symmetry.space_group_name_H-M   'P 1'
#
loop_
_entity.id
_entity.type
_entity.pdbx_description
1 polymer ?
#
loop_
_entity_poly.entity_id
_entity_poly.type
_entity_poly.pdbx_seq_one_letter_code
_entity_poly.pdbx_strand_id
1 'polypeptide(L)'
;MLGAYAEGHDLHTLTAQSLTGREEIGKDDRKLAKAVNFGLLYGMGAKGLQVYALKSYGVRMSLEEAALYRRRFFETYPGLKRWHDNQRRVWQRGQTETRTLTGRRRLDVEKLTDRLNTPVQGTGADGLKLALALMWERRSECPEAVPVLVCHDEVVVECNAEQAANVRSWLERAMVEGMDVVLNRTDEVDVPVEVEVRIARSWGESG
;
A
#
# COMPACT_ATOMS: atom_id res chain seq x y z
N MET A 1 -13.09 -0.83 -4.64
CA MET A 1 -11.91 -1.18 -3.81
C MET A 1 -12.31 -1.52 -2.38
N LEU A 2 -12.90 -0.60 -1.61
CA LEU A 2 -13.24 -0.88 -0.20
C LEU A 2 -14.10 -2.14 -0.01
N GLY A 3 -15.19 -2.30 -0.78
CA GLY A 3 -16.01 -3.52 -0.72
C GLY A 3 -15.21 -4.79 -1.04
N ALA A 4 -14.27 -4.73 -1.99
CA ALA A 4 -13.42 -5.87 -2.31
C ALA A 4 -12.53 -6.30 -1.13
N TYR A 5 -11.97 -5.33 -0.40
CA TYR A 5 -11.20 -5.63 0.81
C TYR A 5 -12.08 -6.17 1.94
N ALA A 6 -13.25 -5.58 2.18
CA ALA A 6 -14.18 -6.04 3.21
C ALA A 6 -14.69 -7.48 2.96
N GLU A 7 -14.81 -7.86 1.69
CA GLU A 7 -15.24 -9.20 1.25
C GLU A 7 -14.08 -10.19 1.06
N GLY A 8 -12.83 -9.79 1.34
CA GLY A 8 -11.64 -10.63 1.19
C GLY A 8 -11.28 -10.95 -0.28
N HIS A 9 -11.75 -10.17 -1.25
CA HIS A 9 -11.45 -10.39 -2.65
C HIS A 9 -10.06 -9.85 -3.03
N ASP A 10 -9.33 -10.60 -3.86
CA ASP A 10 -8.07 -10.12 -4.45
C ASP A 10 -8.32 -8.97 -5.43
N LEU A 11 -7.95 -7.77 -5.01
CA LEU A 11 -8.10 -6.54 -5.78
C LEU A 11 -7.44 -6.61 -7.17
N HIS A 12 -6.30 -7.31 -7.29
CA HIS A 12 -5.62 -7.44 -8.58
C HIS A 12 -6.40 -8.32 -9.54
N THR A 13 -7.06 -9.36 -9.06
CA THR A 13 -7.95 -10.21 -9.87
C THR A 13 -9.16 -9.42 -10.34
N LEU A 14 -9.83 -8.68 -9.46
CA LEU A 14 -10.97 -7.83 -9.85
C LEU A 14 -10.59 -6.75 -10.86
N THR A 15 -9.41 -6.14 -10.68
CA THR A 15 -8.90 -5.17 -11.64
C THR A 15 -8.60 -5.84 -12.98
N ALA A 16 -7.98 -7.02 -13.00
CA ALA A 16 -7.69 -7.76 -14.21
C ALA A 16 -8.96 -8.08 -15.01
N GLN A 17 -10.02 -8.53 -14.35
CA GLN A 17 -11.34 -8.77 -14.96
C GLN A 17 -11.87 -7.49 -15.64
N SER A 18 -11.81 -6.36 -14.94
CA SER A 18 -12.23 -5.07 -15.50
C SER A 18 -11.39 -4.62 -16.69
N LEU A 19 -10.06 -4.86 -16.64
CA LEU A 19 -9.15 -4.44 -17.71
C LEU A 19 -9.27 -5.31 -18.96
N THR A 20 -9.43 -6.61 -18.78
CA THR A 20 -9.43 -7.59 -19.88
C THR A 20 -10.82 -7.94 -20.38
N GLY A 21 -11.85 -7.81 -19.54
CA GLY A 21 -13.21 -8.28 -19.79
C GLY A 21 -13.37 -9.80 -19.68
N ARG A 22 -12.38 -10.50 -19.07
CA ARG A 22 -12.41 -11.96 -18.86
C ARG A 22 -12.85 -12.27 -17.44
N GLU A 23 -13.58 -13.37 -17.26
CA GLU A 23 -13.95 -13.88 -15.92
C GLU A 23 -12.79 -14.67 -15.29
N GLU A 24 -12.15 -15.54 -16.08
CA GLU A 24 -10.98 -16.31 -15.65
C GLU A 24 -9.69 -15.49 -15.84
N ILE A 25 -8.94 -15.30 -14.75
CA ILE A 25 -7.74 -14.49 -14.72
C ILE A 25 -6.50 -15.36 -14.53
N GLY A 26 -5.61 -15.32 -15.51
CA GLY A 26 -4.32 -15.97 -15.46
C GLY A 26 -3.27 -15.17 -14.69
N LYS A 27 -2.10 -15.80 -14.47
CA LYS A 27 -0.98 -15.16 -13.77
C LYS A 27 -0.50 -13.88 -14.47
N ASP A 28 -0.53 -13.83 -15.79
CA ASP A 28 -0.07 -12.68 -16.58
C ASP A 28 -1.11 -11.54 -16.55
N ASP A 29 -2.41 -11.85 -16.57
CA ASP A 29 -3.47 -10.86 -16.40
C ASP A 29 -3.37 -10.23 -14.98
N ARG A 30 -3.09 -11.04 -13.96
CA ARG A 30 -2.90 -10.56 -12.58
C ARG A 30 -1.65 -9.69 -12.44
N LYS A 31 -0.52 -10.02 -13.13
CA LYS A 31 0.67 -9.17 -13.20
C LYS A 31 0.39 -7.83 -13.87
N LEU A 32 -0.34 -7.85 -14.99
CA LEU A 32 -0.81 -6.65 -15.67
C LEU A 32 -1.62 -5.75 -14.72
N ALA A 33 -2.62 -6.32 -14.04
CA ALA A 33 -3.45 -5.58 -13.11
C ALA A 33 -2.65 -5.02 -11.93
N LYS A 34 -1.65 -5.75 -11.43
CA LYS A 34 -0.74 -5.27 -10.38
C LYS A 34 0.05 -4.05 -10.84
N ALA A 35 0.60 -4.09 -12.05
CA ALA A 35 1.31 -2.95 -12.66
C ALA A 35 0.39 -1.74 -12.85
N VAL A 36 -0.84 -1.97 -13.32
CA VAL A 36 -1.86 -0.92 -13.52
C VAL A 36 -2.28 -0.30 -12.19
N ASN A 37 -2.60 -1.11 -11.18
CA ASN A 37 -3.01 -0.64 -9.85
C ASN A 37 -1.94 0.26 -9.22
N PHE A 38 -0.70 -0.21 -9.13
CA PHE A 38 0.37 0.56 -8.51
C PHE A 38 0.79 1.78 -9.34
N GLY A 39 0.83 1.65 -10.67
CA GLY A 39 1.17 2.78 -11.55
C GLY A 39 0.13 3.90 -11.49
N LEU A 40 -1.14 3.55 -11.61
CA LEU A 40 -2.21 4.54 -11.71
C LEU A 40 -2.66 5.12 -10.37
N LEU A 41 -2.50 4.38 -9.26
CA LEU A 41 -2.80 4.89 -7.92
C LEU A 41 -2.06 6.22 -7.65
N TYR A 42 -0.83 6.32 -8.10
CA TYR A 42 0.02 7.51 -7.90
C TYR A 42 0.05 8.46 -9.11
N GLY A 43 -0.89 8.32 -10.04
CA GLY A 43 -1.15 9.30 -11.09
C GLY A 43 -0.24 9.20 -12.31
N MET A 44 0.35 8.03 -12.60
CA MET A 44 1.11 7.84 -13.83
C MET A 44 0.25 8.10 -15.06
N GLY A 45 0.86 8.74 -16.09
CA GLY A 45 0.31 8.82 -17.44
C GLY A 45 0.52 7.50 -18.21
N ALA A 46 -0.12 7.36 -19.38
CA ALA A 46 -0.01 6.15 -20.21
C ALA A 46 1.44 5.79 -20.55
N LYS A 47 2.27 6.77 -20.94
CA LYS A 47 3.70 6.55 -21.23
C LYS A 47 4.48 6.08 -19.98
N GLY A 48 4.20 6.64 -18.82
CA GLY A 48 4.81 6.20 -17.55
C GLY A 48 4.39 4.78 -17.20
N LEU A 49 3.10 4.44 -17.35
CA LEU A 49 2.58 3.10 -17.11
C LEU A 49 3.23 2.07 -18.03
N GLN A 50 3.38 2.35 -19.32
CA GLN A 50 4.05 1.46 -20.28
C GLN A 50 5.48 1.11 -19.83
N VAL A 51 6.26 2.14 -19.45
CA VAL A 51 7.65 1.96 -19.00
C VAL A 51 7.72 1.22 -17.67
N TYR A 52 6.86 1.58 -16.72
CA TYR A 52 6.81 0.97 -15.39
C TYR A 52 6.40 -0.50 -15.46
N ALA A 53 5.37 -0.84 -16.23
CA ALA A 53 4.90 -2.21 -16.39
C ALA A 53 6.01 -3.13 -16.97
N LEU A 54 6.77 -2.63 -17.96
CA LEU A 54 7.89 -3.38 -18.51
C LEU A 54 9.02 -3.56 -17.50
N LYS A 55 9.45 -2.47 -16.82
CA LYS A 55 10.62 -2.51 -15.93
C LYS A 55 10.36 -3.27 -14.63
N SER A 56 9.19 -3.09 -14.04
CA SER A 56 8.89 -3.64 -12.70
C SER A 56 8.19 -4.98 -12.73
N TYR A 57 7.48 -5.30 -13.82
CA TYR A 57 6.66 -6.51 -13.93
C TYR A 57 6.96 -7.37 -15.16
N GLY A 58 7.82 -6.92 -16.07
CA GLY A 58 8.09 -7.61 -17.33
C GLY A 58 6.90 -7.61 -18.31
N VAL A 59 5.89 -6.77 -18.06
CA VAL A 59 4.67 -6.68 -18.88
C VAL A 59 4.89 -5.69 -20.01
N ARG A 60 4.84 -6.19 -21.23
CA ARG A 60 4.92 -5.38 -22.46
C ARG A 60 3.52 -4.93 -22.86
N MET A 61 3.37 -3.67 -23.22
CA MET A 61 2.15 -3.10 -23.78
C MET A 61 2.46 -1.94 -24.72
N SER A 62 1.62 -1.69 -25.70
CA SER A 62 1.69 -0.51 -26.55
C SER A 62 1.24 0.75 -25.78
N LEU A 63 1.49 1.93 -26.34
CA LEU A 63 1.02 3.18 -25.75
C LEU A 63 -0.53 3.28 -25.78
N GLU A 64 -1.15 2.74 -26.84
CA GLU A 64 -2.60 2.65 -26.99
C GLU A 64 -3.22 1.74 -25.93
N GLU A 65 -2.61 0.57 -25.69
CA GLU A 65 -3.04 -0.35 -24.62
C GLU A 65 -2.89 0.28 -23.24
N ALA A 66 -1.77 0.95 -22.96
CA ALA A 66 -1.58 1.68 -21.70
C ALA A 66 -2.64 2.78 -21.50
N ALA A 67 -3.00 3.50 -22.55
CA ALA A 67 -4.07 4.50 -22.52
C ALA A 67 -5.44 3.87 -22.31
N LEU A 68 -5.72 2.72 -22.94
CA LEU A 68 -6.96 1.95 -22.76
C LEU A 68 -7.07 1.44 -21.32
N TYR A 69 -6.02 0.82 -20.77
CA TYR A 69 -6.02 0.32 -19.39
C TYR A 69 -6.18 1.44 -18.38
N ARG A 70 -5.54 2.58 -18.60
CA ARG A 70 -5.72 3.77 -17.76
C ARG A 70 -7.18 4.27 -17.77
N ARG A 71 -7.84 4.29 -18.93
CA ARG A 71 -9.26 4.67 -19.04
C ARG A 71 -10.14 3.68 -18.28
N ARG A 72 -10.02 2.38 -18.54
CA ARG A 72 -10.81 1.32 -17.88
C ARG A 72 -10.62 1.33 -16.37
N PHE A 73 -9.39 1.52 -15.90
CA PHE A 73 -9.09 1.64 -14.46
C PHE A 73 -9.88 2.77 -13.79
N PHE A 74 -9.92 3.95 -14.38
CA PHE A 74 -10.66 5.07 -13.81
C PHE A 74 -12.18 4.99 -14.04
N GLU A 75 -12.65 4.23 -15.01
CA GLU A 75 -14.06 3.85 -15.16
C GLU A 75 -14.47 2.88 -14.06
N THR A 76 -13.63 1.90 -13.74
CA THR A 76 -13.86 0.94 -12.66
C THR A 76 -13.79 1.58 -11.27
N TYR A 77 -12.91 2.57 -11.09
CA TYR A 77 -12.68 3.25 -9.82
C TYR A 77 -12.96 4.77 -9.88
N PRO A 78 -14.21 5.18 -10.09
CA PRO A 78 -14.56 6.60 -10.29
C PRO A 78 -14.28 7.48 -9.05
N GLY A 79 -14.31 6.90 -7.84
CA GLY A 79 -13.92 7.61 -6.62
C GLY A 79 -12.46 8.03 -6.63
N LEU A 80 -11.58 7.13 -7.09
CA LEU A 80 -10.15 7.40 -7.22
C LEU A 80 -9.90 8.48 -8.29
N LYS A 81 -10.64 8.42 -9.41
CA LYS A 81 -10.59 9.47 -10.43
C LYS A 81 -10.96 10.84 -9.87
N ARG A 82 -12.08 10.93 -9.13
CA ARG A 82 -12.51 12.20 -8.50
C ARG A 82 -11.47 12.74 -7.53
N TRP A 83 -10.86 11.86 -6.73
CA TRP A 83 -9.78 12.25 -5.82
C TRP A 83 -8.56 12.79 -6.57
N HIS A 84 -8.09 12.13 -7.64
CA HIS A 84 -6.99 12.63 -8.49
C HIS A 84 -7.31 13.99 -9.12
N ASP A 85 -8.50 14.14 -9.69
CA ASP A 85 -8.92 15.40 -10.33
C ASP A 85 -8.99 16.54 -9.30
N ASN A 86 -9.43 16.25 -8.07
CA ASN A 86 -9.42 17.22 -6.97
C ASN A 86 -7.99 17.61 -6.56
N GLN A 87 -7.11 16.62 -6.33
CA GLN A 87 -5.71 16.89 -5.96
C GLN A 87 -4.97 17.68 -7.04
N ARG A 88 -5.25 17.41 -8.32
CA ARG A 88 -4.71 18.17 -9.44
C ARG A 88 -5.16 19.64 -9.44
N ARG A 89 -6.46 19.89 -9.22
CA ARG A 89 -7.01 21.26 -9.14
C ARG A 89 -6.38 22.04 -8.00
N VAL A 90 -6.23 21.42 -6.86
CA VAL A 90 -5.62 22.03 -5.66
C VAL A 90 -4.14 22.37 -5.93
N TRP A 91 -3.41 21.45 -6.56
CA TRP A 91 -2.01 21.65 -6.93
C TRP A 91 -1.84 22.79 -7.97
N GLN A 92 -2.69 22.82 -9.01
CA GLN A 92 -2.67 23.88 -10.03
C GLN A 92 -2.99 25.27 -9.47
N ARG A 93 -3.63 25.36 -8.32
CA ARG A 93 -3.87 26.64 -7.59
C ARG A 93 -2.68 27.07 -6.72
N GLY A 94 -1.54 26.39 -6.83
CA GLY A 94 -0.33 26.74 -6.10
C GLY A 94 -0.24 26.19 -4.67
N GLN A 95 -1.14 25.29 -4.27
CA GLN A 95 -1.00 24.62 -2.97
C GLN A 95 0.09 23.55 -3.03
N THR A 96 1.22 23.81 -2.40
CA THR A 96 2.40 22.94 -2.36
C THR A 96 2.44 22.04 -1.11
N GLU A 97 1.39 22.05 -0.28
CA GLU A 97 1.28 21.20 0.89
C GLU A 97 0.36 20.00 0.65
N THR A 98 0.73 18.84 1.16
CA THR A 98 -0.13 17.66 1.29
C THR A 98 0.01 17.04 2.67
N ARG A 99 -0.92 16.16 3.07
CA ARG A 99 -0.97 15.57 4.42
C ARG A 99 -1.29 14.08 4.37
N THR A 100 -0.81 13.37 5.38
CA THR A 100 -1.28 12.02 5.71
C THR A 100 -2.66 12.06 6.37
N LEU A 101 -3.30 10.91 6.56
CA LEU A 101 -4.57 10.82 7.32
C LEU A 101 -4.41 11.29 8.76
N THR A 102 -3.23 11.10 9.37
CA THR A 102 -2.95 11.58 10.72
C THR A 102 -2.73 13.09 10.81
N GLY A 103 -2.66 13.78 9.66
CA GLY A 103 -2.43 15.22 9.57
C GLY A 103 -0.97 15.62 9.45
N ARG A 104 -0.02 14.68 9.40
CA ARG A 104 1.41 14.98 9.18
C ARG A 104 1.59 15.65 7.83
N ARG A 105 2.26 16.78 7.82
CA ARG A 105 2.42 17.65 6.66
C ARG A 105 3.66 17.28 5.85
N ARG A 106 3.54 17.34 4.51
CA ARG A 106 4.66 17.45 3.58
C ARG A 106 4.54 18.79 2.86
N LEU A 107 5.57 19.61 2.98
CA LEU A 107 5.70 20.91 2.36
C LEU A 107 6.44 20.83 1.03
N ASP A 108 6.38 21.88 0.24
CA ASP A 108 7.15 22.07 -1.00
C ASP A 108 6.96 20.92 -2.01
N VAL A 109 5.70 20.49 -2.16
CA VAL A 109 5.33 19.44 -3.09
C VAL A 109 5.26 19.98 -4.51
N GLU A 110 6.33 19.74 -5.28
CA GLU A 110 6.48 20.25 -6.65
C GLU A 110 5.80 19.38 -7.71
N LYS A 111 5.58 18.07 -7.39
CA LYS A 111 5.03 17.09 -8.33
C LYS A 111 3.67 16.58 -7.87
N LEU A 112 2.73 16.45 -8.83
CA LEU A 112 1.43 15.85 -8.56
C LEU A 112 1.54 14.41 -8.05
N THR A 113 2.51 13.65 -8.56
CA THR A 113 2.76 12.27 -8.08
C THR A 113 3.12 12.23 -6.60
N ASP A 114 3.93 13.16 -6.11
CA ASP A 114 4.28 13.24 -4.70
C ASP A 114 3.09 13.63 -3.84
N ARG A 115 2.23 14.52 -4.39
CA ARG A 115 0.98 14.90 -3.74
C ARG A 115 0.01 13.74 -3.59
N LEU A 116 -0.07 12.86 -4.59
CA LEU A 116 -0.91 11.66 -4.56
C LEU A 116 -0.29 10.54 -3.71
N ASN A 117 1.04 10.44 -3.69
CA ASN A 117 1.76 9.42 -2.94
C ASN A 117 1.72 9.65 -1.42
N THR A 118 1.89 10.89 -0.97
CA THR A 118 2.03 11.22 0.45
C THR A 118 0.84 10.80 1.32
N PRO A 119 -0.44 11.02 0.94
CA PRO A 119 -1.58 10.57 1.74
C PRO A 119 -1.63 9.06 1.92
N VAL A 120 -1.14 8.28 0.96
CA VAL A 120 -1.15 6.81 0.98
C VAL A 120 0.09 6.28 1.72
N GLN A 121 1.27 6.46 1.13
CA GLN A 121 2.52 5.92 1.68
C GLN A 121 2.91 6.59 3.00
N GLY A 122 2.65 7.89 3.12
CA GLY A 122 2.89 8.62 4.37
C GLY A 122 2.01 8.12 5.51
N THR A 123 0.75 7.78 5.23
CA THR A 123 -0.15 7.19 6.24
C THR A 123 0.31 5.79 6.65
N GLY A 124 0.77 4.95 5.70
CA GLY A 124 1.40 3.67 6.02
C GLY A 124 2.62 3.84 6.95
N ALA A 125 3.48 4.81 6.65
CA ALA A 125 4.62 5.13 7.51
C ALA A 125 4.20 5.65 8.90
N ASP A 126 3.07 6.32 9.02
CA ASP A 126 2.55 6.77 10.33
C ASP A 126 2.06 5.57 11.15
N GLY A 127 1.38 4.59 10.52
CA GLY A 127 0.98 3.35 11.18
C GLY A 127 2.18 2.52 11.66
N LEU A 128 3.20 2.36 10.81
CA LEU A 128 4.43 1.67 11.20
C LEU A 128 5.13 2.35 12.39
N LYS A 129 5.21 3.69 12.42
CA LYS A 129 5.78 4.42 13.55
C LYS A 129 4.99 4.21 14.84
N LEU A 130 3.67 4.16 14.75
CA LEU A 130 2.83 3.85 15.90
C LEU A 130 3.04 2.41 16.36
N ALA A 131 3.15 1.45 15.44
CA ALA A 131 3.50 0.08 15.77
C ALA A 131 4.82 -0.03 16.54
N LEU A 132 5.87 0.67 16.08
CA LEU A 132 7.16 0.73 16.79
C LEU A 132 7.03 1.35 18.18
N ALA A 133 6.20 2.39 18.34
CA ALA A 133 5.92 2.98 19.65
C ALA A 133 5.20 1.98 20.58
N LEU A 134 4.20 1.26 20.09
CA LEU A 134 3.50 0.22 20.84
C LEU A 134 4.44 -0.93 21.24
N MET A 135 5.33 -1.36 20.35
CA MET A 135 6.38 -2.36 20.66
C MET A 135 7.27 -1.86 21.81
N TRP A 136 7.69 -0.60 21.76
CA TRP A 136 8.50 -0.02 22.82
C TRP A 136 7.77 0.10 24.15
N GLU A 137 6.54 0.57 24.15
CA GLU A 137 5.72 0.70 25.36
C GLU A 137 5.44 -0.66 26.01
N ARG A 138 5.21 -1.69 25.19
CA ARG A 138 4.87 -3.06 25.62
C ARG A 138 6.07 -4.02 25.62
N ARG A 139 7.28 -3.51 25.61
CA ARG A 139 8.50 -4.35 25.57
C ARG A 139 8.64 -5.31 26.77
N SER A 140 8.01 -4.98 27.90
CA SER A 140 7.97 -5.88 29.06
C SER A 140 7.12 -7.13 28.87
N GLU A 141 6.17 -7.12 27.92
CA GLU A 141 5.38 -8.31 27.58
C GLU A 141 6.20 -9.34 26.81
N CYS A 142 7.27 -8.89 26.11
CA CYS A 142 8.12 -9.73 25.30
C CYS A 142 9.60 -9.26 25.37
N PRO A 143 10.25 -9.42 26.53
CA PRO A 143 11.60 -8.85 26.78
C PRO A 143 12.68 -9.44 25.88
N GLU A 144 12.46 -10.64 25.31
CA GLU A 144 13.37 -11.31 24.37
C GLU A 144 13.25 -10.78 22.93
N ALA A 145 12.27 -9.92 22.65
CA ALA A 145 12.04 -9.37 21.31
C ALA A 145 12.87 -8.11 21.11
N VAL A 146 13.83 -8.16 20.19
CA VAL A 146 14.69 -7.02 19.85
C VAL A 146 14.45 -6.58 18.40
N PRO A 147 13.72 -5.47 18.15
CA PRO A 147 13.62 -4.91 16.80
C PRO A 147 15.00 -4.45 16.31
N VAL A 148 15.49 -5.03 15.21
CA VAL A 148 16.85 -4.80 14.68
C VAL A 148 16.87 -4.05 13.36
N LEU A 149 15.78 -4.13 12.57
CA LEU A 149 15.71 -3.48 11.27
C LEU A 149 14.26 -3.06 10.96
N VAL A 150 14.15 -1.90 10.33
CA VAL A 150 12.90 -1.43 9.72
C VAL A 150 13.20 -1.09 8.26
N CYS A 151 12.51 -1.73 7.33
CA CYS A 151 12.69 -1.53 5.91
C CYS A 151 11.33 -1.37 5.22
N HIS A 152 11.00 -0.17 4.72
CA HIS A 152 9.69 0.16 4.14
C HIS A 152 8.52 -0.07 5.11
N ASP A 153 7.81 -1.17 4.95
CA ASP A 153 6.65 -1.63 5.73
C ASP A 153 6.95 -2.93 6.52
N GLU A 154 8.21 -3.34 6.54
CA GLU A 154 8.71 -4.53 7.22
C GLU A 154 9.43 -4.17 8.51
N VAL A 155 9.21 -4.96 9.57
CA VAL A 155 9.97 -4.93 10.82
C VAL A 155 10.61 -6.29 11.05
N VAL A 156 11.93 -6.29 11.24
CA VAL A 156 12.68 -7.50 11.60
C VAL A 156 12.98 -7.47 13.09
N VAL A 157 12.64 -8.56 13.77
CA VAL A 157 12.83 -8.74 15.21
C VAL A 157 13.69 -9.98 15.45
N GLU A 158 14.73 -9.85 16.23
CA GLU A 158 15.53 -10.99 16.73
C GLU A 158 14.99 -11.47 18.08
N CYS A 159 15.01 -12.78 18.29
CA CYS A 159 14.64 -13.40 19.55
C CYS A 159 15.23 -14.80 19.68
N ASN A 160 15.17 -15.37 20.89
CA ASN A 160 15.48 -16.78 21.12
C ASN A 160 14.45 -17.67 20.38
N ALA A 161 14.93 -18.77 19.78
CA ALA A 161 14.10 -19.67 18.98
C ALA A 161 12.89 -20.22 19.77
N GLU A 162 13.06 -20.48 21.08
CA GLU A 162 11.99 -20.96 21.97
C GLU A 162 10.86 -19.94 22.16
N GLN A 163 11.14 -18.64 21.99
CA GLN A 163 10.20 -17.54 22.14
C GLN A 163 9.60 -17.06 20.78
N ALA A 164 10.04 -17.62 19.67
CA ALA A 164 9.68 -17.13 18.34
C ALA A 164 8.15 -17.05 18.11
N ALA A 165 7.37 -18.01 18.59
CA ALA A 165 5.92 -18.00 18.46
C ALA A 165 5.26 -16.87 19.29
N ASN A 166 5.76 -16.60 20.48
CA ASN A 166 5.29 -15.50 21.34
C ASN A 166 5.64 -14.14 20.76
N VAL A 167 6.90 -13.98 20.31
CA VAL A 167 7.39 -12.77 19.64
C VAL A 167 6.61 -12.51 18.35
N ARG A 168 6.32 -13.54 17.55
CA ARG A 168 5.46 -13.42 16.36
C ARG A 168 4.11 -12.78 16.71
N SER A 169 3.42 -13.31 17.70
CA SER A 169 2.09 -12.82 18.10
C SER A 169 2.14 -11.40 18.67
N TRP A 170 3.21 -11.06 19.40
CA TRP A 170 3.43 -9.72 19.92
C TRP A 170 3.69 -8.70 18.80
N LEU A 171 4.56 -9.04 17.83
CA LEU A 171 4.87 -8.22 16.66
C LEU A 171 3.62 -7.98 15.81
N GLU A 172 2.89 -9.05 15.49
CA GLU A 172 1.66 -8.99 14.68
C GLU A 172 0.61 -8.07 15.32
N ARG A 173 0.34 -8.23 16.62
CA ARG A 173 -0.60 -7.35 17.35
C ARG A 173 -0.17 -5.88 17.29
N ALA A 174 1.10 -5.58 17.51
CA ALA A 174 1.58 -4.19 17.50
C ALA A 174 1.47 -3.57 16.10
N MET A 175 1.77 -4.31 15.04
CA MET A 175 1.69 -3.85 13.66
C MET A 175 0.23 -3.65 13.21
N VAL A 176 -0.65 -4.60 13.52
CA VAL A 176 -2.08 -4.50 13.21
C VAL A 176 -2.69 -3.31 13.95
N GLU A 177 -2.50 -3.20 15.27
CA GLU A 177 -3.06 -2.11 16.07
C GLU A 177 -2.52 -0.74 15.62
N GLY A 178 -1.22 -0.63 15.36
CA GLY A 178 -0.61 0.63 14.90
C GLY A 178 -1.19 1.11 13.57
N MET A 179 -1.48 0.22 12.63
CA MET A 179 -2.09 0.57 11.36
C MET A 179 -3.60 0.81 11.50
N ASP A 180 -4.29 -0.01 12.30
CA ASP A 180 -5.73 0.09 12.54
C ASP A 180 -6.11 1.46 13.14
N VAL A 181 -5.40 1.91 14.17
CA VAL A 181 -5.60 3.24 14.77
C VAL A 181 -5.42 4.37 13.76
N VAL A 182 -4.56 4.21 12.76
CA VAL A 182 -4.29 5.22 11.74
C VAL A 182 -5.34 5.21 10.63
N LEU A 183 -5.81 4.04 10.20
CA LEU A 183 -6.76 3.88 9.10
C LEU A 183 -8.20 4.11 9.53
N ASN A 184 -8.60 3.56 10.69
CA ASN A 184 -9.99 3.52 11.15
C ASN A 184 -10.30 4.68 12.13
N ARG A 185 -9.84 5.89 11.78
CA ARG A 185 -10.10 7.12 12.56
C ARG A 185 -11.51 7.68 12.35
N THR A 186 -12.25 7.18 11.40
CA THR A 186 -13.62 7.59 11.12
C THR A 186 -14.51 6.36 11.06
N ASP A 187 -15.70 6.44 11.64
CA ASP A 187 -16.67 5.33 11.73
C ASP A 187 -17.29 4.93 10.38
N GLU A 188 -16.80 5.50 9.27
CA GLU A 188 -17.46 5.33 7.95
C GLU A 188 -17.06 4.05 7.23
N VAL A 189 -15.84 3.53 7.43
CA VAL A 189 -15.35 2.31 6.74
C VAL A 189 -14.30 1.61 7.60
N ASP A 190 -14.58 0.37 7.96
CA ASP A 190 -13.60 -0.53 8.55
C ASP A 190 -12.72 -1.12 7.44
N VAL A 191 -11.42 -0.80 7.47
CA VAL A 191 -10.43 -1.35 6.53
C VAL A 191 -9.65 -2.44 7.27
N PRO A 192 -9.80 -3.72 6.89
CA PRO A 192 -9.06 -4.79 7.54
C PRO A 192 -7.55 -4.61 7.37
N VAL A 193 -6.83 -4.77 8.47
CA VAL A 193 -5.36 -4.73 8.49
C VAL A 193 -4.84 -6.15 8.64
N GLU A 194 -4.09 -6.59 7.64
CA GLU A 194 -3.44 -7.91 7.64
C GLU A 194 -1.92 -7.73 7.67
N VAL A 195 -1.24 -8.54 8.48
CA VAL A 195 0.21 -8.57 8.59
C VAL A 195 0.68 -10.00 8.39
N GLU A 196 1.59 -10.21 7.45
CA GLU A 196 2.25 -11.50 7.28
C GLU A 196 3.50 -11.56 8.14
N VAL A 197 3.55 -12.47 9.11
CA VAL A 197 4.73 -12.66 9.96
C VAL A 197 5.36 -14.02 9.67
N ARG A 198 6.63 -14.03 9.34
CA ARG A 198 7.44 -15.24 9.08
C ARG A 198 8.49 -15.42 10.16
N ILE A 199 8.72 -16.70 10.54
CA ILE A 199 9.79 -17.09 11.43
C ILE A 199 10.86 -17.78 10.58
N ALA A 200 12.10 -17.29 10.64
CA ALA A 200 13.23 -17.84 9.91
C ALA A 200 14.50 -17.76 10.78
N ARG A 201 15.56 -18.46 10.41
CA ARG A 201 16.84 -18.38 11.10
C ARG A 201 17.64 -17.11 10.77
N SER A 202 17.35 -16.53 9.62
CA SER A 202 17.92 -15.28 9.16
C SER A 202 16.94 -14.53 8.27
N TRP A 203 17.09 -13.21 8.16
CA TRP A 203 16.26 -12.38 7.28
C TRP A 203 16.35 -12.80 5.81
N GLY A 204 17.52 -13.26 5.35
CA GLY A 204 17.69 -13.73 3.97
C GLY A 204 16.95 -15.03 3.63
N GLU A 205 16.44 -15.77 4.61
CA GLU A 205 15.64 -16.98 4.43
C GLU A 205 14.13 -16.70 4.44
N SER A 206 13.72 -15.48 4.79
CA SER A 206 12.32 -15.10 4.91
C SER A 206 11.68 -14.63 3.60
N GLY A 207 12.45 -14.48 2.52
CA GLY A 207 12.04 -13.98 1.20
C GLY A 207 11.65 -15.05 0.20
#